data_404f65bf4652a2aa9282173082b8ebf6
#
_entry.id   404f65bf4652a2aa9282173082b8ebf6
#
_cell.length_a   1.000
_cell.length_b   1.000
_cell.length_c   1.000
_cell.angle_alpha   90.00
_cell.angle_beta   90.00
_cell.angle_gamma   90.00
#
_symmetry.space_group_name_H-M   'P 1'
#
loop_
_entity.id
_entity.type
_entity.pdbx_description
1 polymer ?
#
loop_
_entity_poly.entity_id
_entity_poly.type
_entity_poly.pdbx_seq_one_letter_code
_entity_poly.pdbx_strand_id
1 'polypeptide(L)'
;MGYGELLQVPFVFSSNGDRFLFHNKIATDGTIERESGLDEFPSPETLWERWCVHRGLSVPQQKLITQDYYSDGSNKTPRYYQLLAIDKTIEAIAKGQNRILLVMATGTGKTFTAFQIIWRLWKSKAKKRILFLANRNILVDQTMTNDFKPFGSAMTKIKQRQADKSYEIYLSLYQAVTGNEEEQKIYKQFSPDFFDLIVIDECHRGSAAADSAWRQILDYFSAATQVGLTATPKETKEVSNIDYFGKPIYTYSLRQGIDDGFLAPYKVVRIDIDKDLEGWRPAAGQRDKYGNEI
;
A
#
# COMPACT_ATOMS: atom_id res chain seq x y z
N MET A 1 -23.18 4.18 15.74
CA MET A 1 -21.71 4.17 15.94
C MET A 1 -20.94 3.35 14.87
N GLY A 2 -21.45 2.20 14.42
CA GLY A 2 -20.71 1.31 13.49
C GLY A 2 -20.06 1.95 12.25
N TYR A 3 -20.79 2.78 11.51
CA TYR A 3 -20.23 3.42 10.30
C TYR A 3 -19.12 4.44 10.63
N GLY A 4 -19.25 5.20 11.69
CA GLY A 4 -18.24 6.17 12.09
C GLY A 4 -16.93 5.54 12.58
N GLU A 5 -16.99 4.31 13.09
CA GLU A 5 -15.82 3.51 13.47
C GLU A 5 -15.19 2.87 12.24
N LEU A 6 -16.02 2.26 11.37
CA LEU A 6 -15.58 1.65 10.12
C LEU A 6 -14.83 2.65 9.22
N LEU A 7 -15.40 3.84 9.04
CA LEU A 7 -14.84 4.91 8.24
C LEU A 7 -13.76 5.72 8.97
N GLN A 8 -13.53 5.47 10.26
CA GLN A 8 -12.56 6.16 11.11
C GLN A 8 -12.67 7.69 11.05
N VAL A 9 -13.90 8.19 10.90
CA VAL A 9 -14.17 9.62 10.85
C VAL A 9 -14.26 10.24 12.25
N PRO A 10 -13.77 11.49 12.44
CA PRO A 10 -13.80 12.18 13.72
C PRO A 10 -15.18 12.74 14.07
N PHE A 11 -16.01 13.00 13.07
CA PHE A 11 -17.31 13.63 13.21
C PHE A 11 -18.41 12.68 12.73
N VAL A 12 -19.40 12.43 13.59
CA VAL A 12 -20.54 11.59 13.27
C VAL A 12 -21.81 12.33 13.65
N PHE A 13 -22.78 12.31 12.75
CA PHE A 13 -24.08 12.93 12.98
C PHE A 13 -25.17 11.88 12.87
N SER A 14 -26.13 11.94 13.77
CA SER A 14 -27.39 11.20 13.66
C SER A 14 -28.56 12.18 13.81
N SER A 15 -29.67 11.91 13.13
CA SER A 15 -30.85 12.77 13.17
C SER A 15 -32.11 11.92 13.33
N ASN A 16 -33.08 12.46 14.04
CA ASN A 16 -34.44 11.96 14.12
C ASN A 16 -35.43 12.73 13.25
N GLY A 17 -34.93 13.72 12.48
CA GLY A 17 -35.72 14.63 11.64
C GLY A 17 -35.99 15.99 12.28
N ASP A 18 -35.88 16.14 13.60
CA ASP A 18 -36.09 17.39 14.32
C ASP A 18 -34.78 18.05 14.76
N ARG A 19 -33.82 17.22 15.11
CA ARG A 19 -32.48 17.67 15.59
C ARG A 19 -31.40 16.72 15.12
N PHE A 20 -30.15 17.22 15.25
CA PHE A 20 -28.94 16.39 15.12
C PHE A 20 -28.35 16.08 16.49
N LEU A 21 -27.88 14.85 16.66
CA LEU A 21 -26.90 14.50 17.68
C LEU A 21 -25.54 14.47 17.01
N PHE A 22 -24.70 15.44 17.35
CA PHE A 22 -23.33 15.56 16.86
C PHE A 22 -22.38 14.87 17.82
N HIS A 23 -21.69 13.83 17.34
CA HIS A 23 -20.65 13.11 18.07
C HIS A 23 -19.28 13.54 17.55
N ASN A 24 -18.55 14.29 18.37
CA ASN A 24 -17.22 14.87 18.06
C ASN A 24 -16.14 14.09 18.81
N LYS A 25 -15.49 13.14 18.15
CA LYS A 25 -14.43 12.28 18.75
C LYS A 25 -13.14 13.05 19.05
N ILE A 26 -13.00 14.28 18.55
CA ILE A 26 -11.82 15.14 18.72
C ILE A 26 -12.11 16.37 19.57
N ALA A 27 -13.20 16.36 20.34
CA ALA A 27 -13.55 17.42 21.27
C ALA A 27 -12.45 17.59 22.33
N THR A 28 -12.01 18.83 22.54
CA THR A 28 -10.99 19.19 23.54
C THR A 28 -11.58 19.72 24.83
N ASP A 29 -12.86 20.04 24.84
CA ASP A 29 -13.63 20.56 26.00
C ASP A 29 -14.30 19.44 26.83
N GLY A 30 -14.11 18.17 26.43
CA GLY A 30 -14.73 16.99 27.06
C GLY A 30 -16.17 16.73 26.62
N THR A 31 -16.77 17.60 25.80
CA THR A 31 -18.15 17.45 25.32
C THR A 31 -18.16 16.66 24.01
N ILE A 32 -18.16 15.33 24.11
CA ILE A 32 -18.13 14.43 22.94
C ILE A 32 -19.46 14.49 22.18
N GLU A 33 -20.60 14.61 22.87
CA GLU A 33 -21.93 14.63 22.26
C GLU A 33 -22.64 15.96 22.52
N ARG A 34 -23.25 16.50 21.45
CA ARG A 34 -24.03 17.74 21.52
C ARG A 34 -25.25 17.64 20.60
N GLU A 35 -26.40 18.03 21.13
CA GLU A 35 -27.58 18.28 20.30
C GLU A 35 -27.47 19.64 19.62
N SER A 36 -27.91 19.71 18.36
CA SER A 36 -28.01 20.95 17.59
C SER A 36 -29.27 20.96 16.72
N GLY A 37 -29.78 22.16 16.41
CA GLY A 37 -30.88 22.32 15.47
C GLY A 37 -30.51 21.90 14.05
N LEU A 38 -31.49 21.67 13.19
CA LEU A 38 -31.27 21.31 11.79
C LEU A 38 -30.54 22.43 11.00
N ASP A 39 -30.75 23.68 11.41
CA ASP A 39 -30.12 24.87 10.85
C ASP A 39 -28.71 25.16 11.39
N GLU A 40 -28.29 24.46 12.43
CA GLU A 40 -26.97 24.58 13.07
C GLU A 40 -25.96 23.57 12.55
N PHE A 41 -26.26 22.84 11.46
CA PHE A 41 -25.33 21.86 10.90
C PHE A 41 -24.05 22.54 10.43
N PRO A 42 -22.85 22.13 10.89
CA PRO A 42 -21.61 22.78 10.52
C PRO A 42 -21.29 22.59 9.05
N SER A 43 -20.75 23.64 8.41
CA SER A 43 -20.29 23.54 7.02
C SER A 43 -19.11 22.56 6.88
N PRO A 44 -18.90 21.98 5.69
CA PRO A 44 -17.73 21.15 5.40
C PRO A 44 -16.41 21.87 5.73
N GLU A 45 -16.32 23.18 5.45
CA GLU A 45 -15.14 23.99 5.73
C GLU A 45 -14.87 24.09 7.23
N THR A 46 -15.92 24.28 8.05
CA THR A 46 -15.81 24.32 9.51
C THR A 46 -15.30 22.98 10.07
N LEU A 47 -15.81 21.86 9.56
CA LEU A 47 -15.36 20.54 9.97
C LEU A 47 -13.93 20.27 9.54
N TRP A 48 -13.56 20.71 8.32
CA TRP A 48 -12.22 20.61 7.80
C TRP A 48 -11.21 21.41 8.64
N GLU A 49 -11.52 22.64 8.97
CA GLU A 49 -10.68 23.49 9.82
C GLU A 49 -10.44 22.87 11.19
N ARG A 50 -11.52 22.38 11.85
CA ARG A 50 -11.42 21.67 13.14
C ARG A 50 -10.51 20.46 13.05
N TRP A 51 -10.66 19.68 11.98
CA TRP A 51 -9.82 18.49 11.76
C TRP A 51 -8.36 18.88 11.51
N CYS A 52 -8.10 19.90 10.69
CA CYS A 52 -6.75 20.40 10.43
C CYS A 52 -6.05 20.90 11.69
N VAL A 53 -6.76 21.65 12.52
CA VAL A 53 -6.24 22.13 13.82
C VAL A 53 -5.91 20.93 14.73
N HIS A 54 -6.83 19.98 14.88
CA HIS A 54 -6.62 18.79 15.69
C HIS A 54 -5.42 17.98 15.21
N ARG A 55 -5.21 17.87 13.91
CA ARG A 55 -4.10 17.12 13.30
C ARG A 55 -2.80 17.92 13.23
N GLY A 56 -2.82 19.21 13.55
CA GLY A 56 -1.66 20.10 13.47
C GLY A 56 -1.14 20.28 12.04
N LEU A 57 -2.03 20.40 11.04
CA LEU A 57 -1.67 20.45 9.63
C LEU A 57 -1.38 21.87 9.16
N SER A 58 -0.19 22.09 8.61
CA SER A 58 0.17 23.33 7.91
C SER A 58 -0.56 23.45 6.55
N VAL A 59 -0.65 24.64 6.01
CA VAL A 59 -1.30 24.89 4.70
C VAL A 59 -0.73 24.05 3.56
N PRO A 60 0.60 23.86 3.40
CA PRO A 60 1.13 22.96 2.39
C PRO A 60 0.71 21.50 2.58
N GLN A 61 0.62 21.01 3.83
CA GLN A 61 0.17 19.67 4.14
C GLN A 61 -1.33 19.50 3.81
N GLN A 62 -2.15 20.49 4.14
CA GLN A 62 -3.57 20.50 3.79
C GLN A 62 -3.77 20.40 2.27
N LYS A 63 -3.01 21.17 1.48
CA LYS A 63 -3.07 21.14 0.02
C LYS A 63 -2.70 19.75 -0.54
N LEU A 64 -1.72 19.07 0.04
CA LEU A 64 -1.37 17.74 -0.37
C LEU A 64 -2.46 16.71 -0.02
N ILE A 65 -3.02 16.81 1.18
CA ILE A 65 -4.06 15.89 1.67
C ILE A 65 -5.37 16.07 0.89
N THR A 66 -5.67 17.27 0.39
CA THR A 66 -6.88 17.54 -0.41
C THR A 66 -6.69 17.30 -1.91
N GLN A 67 -5.49 16.84 -2.36
CA GLN A 67 -5.31 16.51 -3.78
C GLN A 67 -6.27 15.40 -4.21
N ASP A 68 -7.00 15.63 -5.30
CA ASP A 68 -8.00 14.70 -5.82
C ASP A 68 -7.44 13.33 -6.17
N TYR A 69 -8.28 12.32 -5.99
CA TYR A 69 -8.06 10.99 -6.53
C TYR A 69 -8.12 11.01 -8.06
N TYR A 70 -7.46 10.05 -8.69
CA TYR A 70 -7.69 9.81 -10.11
C TYR A 70 -9.10 9.28 -10.33
N SER A 71 -9.78 9.88 -11.30
CA SER A 71 -11.04 9.39 -11.86
C SER A 71 -10.97 9.51 -13.38
N ASP A 72 -11.38 8.46 -14.07
CA ASP A 72 -11.50 8.43 -15.52
C ASP A 72 -12.94 8.68 -16.00
N GLY A 73 -13.82 9.11 -15.07
CA GLY A 73 -15.24 9.27 -15.31
C GLY A 73 -16.04 7.96 -15.32
N SER A 74 -15.38 6.81 -15.16
CA SER A 74 -16.07 5.56 -14.88
C SER A 74 -16.52 5.53 -13.41
N ASN A 75 -17.42 4.60 -13.08
CA ASN A 75 -17.85 4.41 -11.68
C ASN A 75 -16.81 3.68 -10.83
N LYS A 76 -15.55 3.53 -11.29
CA LYS A 76 -14.47 2.90 -10.54
C LYS A 76 -13.90 3.87 -9.53
N THR A 77 -14.50 3.94 -8.35
CA THR A 77 -13.99 4.71 -7.21
C THR A 77 -13.29 3.81 -6.20
N PRO A 78 -12.31 4.34 -5.44
CA PRO A 78 -11.70 3.58 -4.35
C PRO A 78 -12.77 3.15 -3.33
N ARG A 79 -12.68 1.90 -2.88
CA ARG A 79 -13.52 1.40 -1.78
C ARG A 79 -13.10 2.05 -0.47
N TYR A 80 -13.98 2.06 0.54
CA TYR A 80 -13.73 2.76 1.81
C TYR A 80 -12.39 2.40 2.46
N TYR A 81 -12.03 1.12 2.46
CA TYR A 81 -10.76 0.67 3.04
C TYR A 81 -9.54 1.10 2.20
N GLN A 82 -9.71 1.24 0.88
CA GLN A 82 -8.67 1.80 0.01
C GLN A 82 -8.52 3.31 0.26
N LEU A 83 -9.64 4.05 0.42
CA LEU A 83 -9.62 5.46 0.82
C LEU A 83 -8.83 5.65 2.11
N LEU A 84 -9.13 4.86 3.14
CA LEU A 84 -8.41 4.91 4.41
C LEU A 84 -6.91 4.65 4.26
N ALA A 85 -6.53 3.63 3.47
CA ALA A 85 -5.13 3.32 3.20
C ALA A 85 -4.41 4.46 2.48
N ILE A 86 -5.05 5.03 1.45
CA ILE A 86 -4.51 6.12 0.65
C ILE A 86 -4.36 7.38 1.51
N ASP A 87 -5.42 7.81 2.19
CA ASP A 87 -5.43 9.05 2.97
C ASP A 87 -4.44 9.02 4.13
N LYS A 88 -4.36 7.90 4.86
CA LYS A 88 -3.35 7.72 5.91
C LYS A 88 -1.93 7.78 5.36
N THR A 89 -1.69 7.23 4.16
CA THR A 89 -0.38 7.28 3.51
C THR A 89 -0.02 8.70 3.10
N ILE A 90 -0.95 9.41 2.47
CA ILE A 90 -0.72 10.80 2.05
C ILE A 90 -0.49 11.70 3.28
N GLU A 91 -1.28 11.53 4.34
CA GLU A 91 -1.08 12.28 5.59
C GLU A 91 0.27 11.98 6.25
N ALA A 92 0.67 10.70 6.33
CA ALA A 92 1.95 10.30 6.88
C ALA A 92 3.12 10.93 6.11
N ILE A 93 3.05 10.92 4.76
CA ILE A 93 4.04 11.56 3.89
C ILE A 93 4.04 13.09 4.08
N ALA A 94 2.86 13.72 4.15
CA ALA A 94 2.72 15.14 4.40
C ALA A 94 3.36 15.57 5.73
N LYS A 95 3.32 14.69 6.73
CA LYS A 95 3.96 14.88 8.04
C LYS A 95 5.46 14.51 8.08
N GLY A 96 6.04 14.16 6.93
CA GLY A 96 7.48 13.84 6.82
C GLY A 96 7.87 12.40 7.17
N GLN A 97 6.90 11.47 7.28
CA GLN A 97 7.23 10.07 7.49
C GLN A 97 7.79 9.48 6.18
N ASN A 98 9.00 8.90 6.27
CA ASN A 98 9.72 8.39 5.09
C ASN A 98 9.67 6.88 4.91
N ARG A 99 9.22 6.12 5.91
CA ARG A 99 9.04 4.67 5.82
C ARG A 99 7.63 4.31 6.26
N ILE A 100 6.90 3.64 5.37
CA ILE A 100 5.46 3.41 5.54
C ILE A 100 5.14 1.98 5.13
N LEU A 101 4.37 1.28 5.96
CA LEU A 101 3.89 -0.07 5.68
C LEU A 101 2.36 -0.08 5.63
N LEU A 102 1.82 -0.63 4.55
CA LEU A 102 0.41 -0.96 4.38
C LEU A 102 0.23 -2.47 4.35
N VAL A 103 -0.64 -2.98 5.21
CA VAL A 103 -1.02 -4.39 5.22
C VAL A 103 -2.43 -4.52 4.67
N MET A 104 -2.57 -5.12 3.50
CA MET A 104 -3.86 -5.29 2.83
C MET A 104 -3.95 -6.70 2.24
N ALA A 105 -5.00 -7.44 2.55
CA ALA A 105 -5.20 -8.81 2.10
C ALA A 105 -5.09 -8.96 0.57
N THR A 106 -4.78 -10.16 0.10
CA THR A 106 -4.79 -10.46 -1.34
C THR A 106 -6.21 -10.28 -1.90
N GLY A 107 -6.33 -9.70 -3.10
CA GLY A 107 -7.63 -9.42 -3.73
C GLY A 107 -8.28 -8.09 -3.32
N THR A 108 -7.68 -7.30 -2.42
CA THR A 108 -8.20 -6.00 -1.97
C THR A 108 -7.80 -4.82 -2.85
N GLY A 109 -7.08 -5.06 -3.96
CA GLY A 109 -6.67 -4.02 -4.90
C GLY A 109 -5.47 -3.18 -4.44
N LYS A 110 -4.44 -3.83 -3.86
CA LYS A 110 -3.18 -3.17 -3.45
C LYS A 110 -2.56 -2.34 -4.57
N THR A 111 -2.50 -2.87 -5.80
CA THR A 111 -1.92 -2.17 -6.95
C THR A 111 -2.69 -0.89 -7.28
N PHE A 112 -4.03 -0.94 -7.25
CA PHE A 112 -4.87 0.24 -7.43
C PHE A 112 -4.69 1.26 -6.29
N THR A 113 -4.54 0.80 -5.05
CA THR A 113 -4.21 1.66 -3.91
C THR A 113 -2.86 2.35 -4.10
N ALA A 114 -1.84 1.61 -4.53
CA ALA A 114 -0.52 2.15 -4.85
C ALA A 114 -0.59 3.18 -5.99
N PHE A 115 -1.35 2.89 -7.05
CA PHE A 115 -1.59 3.82 -8.15
C PHE A 115 -2.18 5.14 -7.65
N GLN A 116 -3.22 5.12 -6.85
CA GLN A 116 -3.86 6.32 -6.31
C GLN A 116 -2.92 7.15 -5.41
N ILE A 117 -2.10 6.48 -4.59
CA ILE A 117 -1.07 7.14 -3.78
C ILE A 117 -0.07 7.86 -4.69
N ILE A 118 0.47 7.15 -5.68
CA ILE A 118 1.44 7.69 -6.64
C ILE A 118 0.82 8.86 -7.42
N TRP A 119 -0.42 8.71 -7.91
CA TRP A 119 -1.13 9.74 -8.65
C TRP A 119 -1.25 11.04 -7.86
N ARG A 120 -1.73 10.97 -6.62
CA ARG A 120 -1.92 12.16 -5.77
C ARG A 120 -0.59 12.86 -5.48
N LEU A 121 0.46 12.11 -5.15
CA LEU A 121 1.80 12.64 -4.88
C LEU A 121 2.45 13.27 -6.12
N TRP A 122 2.24 12.66 -7.29
CA TRP A 122 2.75 13.15 -8.55
C TRP A 122 1.98 14.38 -9.05
N LYS A 123 0.66 14.36 -9.02
CA LYS A 123 -0.19 15.50 -9.44
C LYS A 123 0.00 16.72 -8.55
N SER A 124 0.13 16.55 -7.25
CA SER A 124 0.46 17.64 -6.32
C SER A 124 1.89 18.15 -6.47
N LYS A 125 2.74 17.49 -7.28
CA LYS A 125 4.19 17.75 -7.41
C LYS A 125 4.98 17.56 -6.11
N ALA A 126 4.41 16.91 -5.10
CA ALA A 126 5.10 16.57 -3.86
C ALA A 126 6.19 15.50 -4.09
N LYS A 127 5.98 14.63 -5.09
CA LYS A 127 6.95 13.63 -5.55
C LYS A 127 6.96 13.63 -7.08
N LYS A 128 8.15 13.66 -7.68
CA LYS A 128 8.31 13.77 -9.12
C LYS A 128 8.88 12.51 -9.75
N ARG A 129 9.94 11.96 -9.15
CA ARG A 129 10.63 10.77 -9.66
C ARG A 129 10.30 9.58 -8.78
N ILE A 130 9.52 8.65 -9.33
CA ILE A 130 8.86 7.59 -8.57
C ILE A 130 9.27 6.24 -9.14
N LEU A 131 9.70 5.33 -8.27
CA LEU A 131 10.00 3.94 -8.61
C LEU A 131 8.94 3.01 -8.02
N PHE A 132 8.27 2.26 -8.89
CA PHE A 132 7.38 1.17 -8.49
C PHE A 132 8.05 -0.18 -8.72
N LEU A 133 8.21 -0.94 -7.67
CA LEU A 133 8.83 -2.26 -7.68
C LEU A 133 7.80 -3.37 -7.48
N ALA A 134 7.78 -4.34 -8.37
CA ALA A 134 6.93 -5.52 -8.27
C ALA A 134 7.75 -6.81 -8.30
N ASN A 135 7.15 -7.92 -7.86
CA ASN A 135 7.81 -9.22 -7.78
C ASN A 135 7.74 -10.03 -9.09
N ARG A 136 6.75 -9.78 -9.97
CA ARG A 136 6.51 -10.60 -11.16
C ARG A 136 6.36 -9.76 -12.42
N ASN A 137 6.99 -10.20 -13.53
CA ASN A 137 6.91 -9.55 -14.85
C ASN A 137 5.47 -9.32 -15.33
N ILE A 138 4.64 -10.33 -15.23
CA ILE A 138 3.22 -10.26 -15.62
C ILE A 138 2.50 -9.13 -14.85
N LEU A 139 2.82 -8.94 -13.56
CA LEU A 139 2.24 -7.88 -12.76
C LEU A 139 2.69 -6.50 -13.24
N VAL A 140 3.95 -6.33 -13.61
CA VAL A 140 4.46 -5.04 -14.13
C VAL A 140 3.74 -4.66 -15.43
N ASP A 141 3.63 -5.58 -16.38
CA ASP A 141 2.99 -5.31 -17.67
C ASP A 141 1.49 -5.06 -17.52
N GLN A 142 0.79 -5.85 -16.69
CA GLN A 142 -0.62 -5.61 -16.37
C GLN A 142 -0.83 -4.29 -15.62
N THR A 143 0.05 -3.94 -14.69
CA THR A 143 0.00 -2.67 -13.96
C THR A 143 0.13 -1.49 -14.92
N MET A 144 1.09 -1.53 -15.87
CA MET A 144 1.27 -0.48 -16.87
C MET A 144 0.06 -0.30 -17.78
N THR A 145 -0.51 -1.41 -18.24
CA THR A 145 -1.62 -1.38 -19.23
C THR A 145 -2.98 -1.08 -18.58
N ASN A 146 -3.14 -1.36 -17.30
CA ASN A 146 -4.38 -1.19 -16.57
C ASN A 146 -4.34 0.07 -15.67
N ASP A 147 -3.95 -0.11 -14.41
CA ASP A 147 -4.08 0.93 -13.39
C ASP A 147 -3.15 2.13 -13.65
N PHE A 148 -1.94 1.92 -14.19
CA PHE A 148 -0.95 2.98 -14.40
C PHE A 148 -1.03 3.66 -15.77
N LYS A 149 -1.90 3.18 -16.67
CA LYS A 149 -2.11 3.78 -18.00
C LYS A 149 -2.28 5.31 -17.99
N PRO A 150 -2.95 5.93 -16.99
CA PRO A 150 -3.10 7.39 -16.92
C PRO A 150 -1.82 8.21 -16.84
N PHE A 151 -0.69 7.61 -16.46
CA PHE A 151 0.60 8.31 -16.47
C PHE A 151 1.16 8.53 -17.89
N GLY A 152 0.68 7.78 -18.87
CA GLY A 152 1.01 7.99 -20.29
C GLY A 152 2.51 8.00 -20.57
N SER A 153 2.99 9.06 -21.25
CA SER A 153 4.40 9.25 -21.62
C SER A 153 5.33 9.59 -20.44
N ALA A 154 4.79 9.92 -19.26
CA ALA A 154 5.62 10.15 -18.07
C ALA A 154 6.16 8.84 -17.46
N MET A 155 5.67 7.67 -17.91
CA MET A 155 5.97 6.37 -17.34
C MET A 155 6.86 5.52 -18.26
N THR A 156 7.77 4.77 -17.68
CA THR A 156 8.58 3.76 -18.38
C THR A 156 8.76 2.48 -17.55
N LYS A 157 9.02 1.37 -18.25
CA LYS A 157 9.50 0.15 -17.62
C LYS A 157 11.00 0.07 -17.80
N ILE A 158 11.75 -0.12 -16.73
CA ILE A 158 13.19 -0.37 -16.79
C ILE A 158 13.40 -1.72 -17.48
N LYS A 159 13.99 -1.70 -18.69
CA LYS A 159 14.28 -2.86 -19.52
C LYS A 159 15.76 -2.89 -19.88
N GLN A 160 16.30 -4.11 -20.14
CA GLN A 160 17.57 -4.33 -20.86
C GLN A 160 18.78 -3.54 -20.32
N ARG A 161 18.95 -3.48 -18.99
CA ARG A 161 20.17 -2.95 -18.36
C ARG A 161 20.49 -1.47 -18.64
N GLN A 162 19.55 -0.67 -19.18
CA GLN A 162 19.73 0.76 -19.41
C GLN A 162 18.71 1.58 -18.63
N ALA A 163 19.22 2.62 -17.96
CA ALA A 163 18.43 3.58 -17.22
C ALA A 163 18.23 4.85 -18.06
N ASP A 164 17.07 5.00 -18.69
CA ASP A 164 16.68 6.27 -19.28
C ASP A 164 16.16 7.19 -18.16
N LYS A 165 16.83 8.33 -17.95
CA LYS A 165 16.55 9.28 -16.86
C LYS A 165 15.53 10.36 -17.22
N SER A 166 14.92 10.30 -18.41
CA SER A 166 14.00 11.31 -18.92
C SER A 166 12.56 11.18 -18.37
N TYR A 167 12.24 10.04 -17.79
CA TYR A 167 10.90 9.76 -17.27
C TYR A 167 10.70 10.20 -15.81
N GLU A 168 9.45 10.25 -15.37
CA GLU A 168 9.08 10.60 -14.00
C GLU A 168 8.67 9.36 -13.20
N ILE A 169 8.03 8.35 -13.84
CA ILE A 169 7.53 7.15 -13.20
C ILE A 169 8.19 5.92 -13.82
N TYR A 170 8.83 5.15 -12.99
CA TYR A 170 9.60 3.97 -13.36
C TYR A 170 8.96 2.73 -12.75
N LEU A 171 8.72 1.72 -13.59
CA LEU A 171 8.27 0.41 -13.13
C LEU A 171 9.38 -0.61 -13.36
N SER A 172 9.62 -1.45 -12.38
CA SER A 172 10.61 -2.52 -12.51
C SER A 172 10.29 -3.73 -11.64
N LEU A 173 10.91 -4.84 -11.99
CA LEU A 173 11.08 -5.96 -11.07
C LEU A 173 12.28 -5.69 -10.18
N TYR A 174 12.19 -6.03 -8.89
CA TYR A 174 13.38 -5.90 -8.06
C TYR A 174 14.49 -6.88 -8.48
N GLN A 175 14.18 -8.09 -8.98
CA GLN A 175 15.19 -8.98 -9.54
C GLN A 175 15.86 -8.44 -10.81
N ALA A 176 15.14 -7.62 -11.62
CA ALA A 176 15.71 -7.04 -12.85
C ALA A 176 16.69 -5.91 -12.56
N VAL A 177 16.56 -5.25 -11.42
CA VAL A 177 17.45 -4.13 -11.05
C VAL A 177 18.56 -4.52 -10.10
N THR A 178 18.50 -5.71 -9.47
CA THR A 178 19.50 -6.16 -8.50
C THR A 178 20.56 -7.10 -9.07
N GLY A 179 20.30 -7.91 -10.10
CA GLY A 179 21.26 -8.81 -10.74
C GLY A 179 22.28 -9.51 -9.81
N ASN A 180 22.90 -10.60 -10.24
CA ASN A 180 23.89 -11.32 -9.42
C ASN A 180 25.31 -10.72 -9.46
N GLU A 181 25.60 -9.90 -10.46
CA GLU A 181 26.91 -9.26 -10.64
C GLU A 181 26.79 -7.74 -10.43
N GLU A 182 27.86 -7.09 -9.99
CA GLU A 182 27.89 -5.63 -9.75
C GLU A 182 27.49 -4.83 -11.00
N GLU A 183 27.89 -5.27 -12.18
CA GLU A 183 27.56 -4.66 -13.48
C GLU A 183 26.07 -4.79 -13.84
N GLN A 184 25.34 -5.70 -13.17
CA GLN A 184 23.91 -5.93 -13.40
C GLN A 184 23.02 -5.13 -12.45
N LYS A 185 23.57 -4.41 -11.49
CA LYS A 185 22.83 -3.58 -10.56
C LYS A 185 22.39 -2.28 -11.21
N ILE A 186 21.36 -2.35 -12.05
CA ILE A 186 20.85 -1.20 -12.84
C ILE A 186 20.49 -0.01 -11.96
N TYR A 187 20.04 -0.22 -10.73
CA TYR A 187 19.69 0.86 -9.81
C TYR A 187 20.87 1.78 -9.52
N LYS A 188 22.12 1.30 -9.59
CA LYS A 188 23.33 2.10 -9.40
C LYS A 188 23.63 3.07 -10.56
N GLN A 189 22.94 2.94 -11.69
CA GLN A 189 23.04 3.92 -12.79
C GLN A 189 22.28 5.21 -12.47
N PHE A 190 21.39 5.20 -11.49
CA PHE A 190 20.76 6.39 -10.94
C PHE A 190 21.56 6.89 -9.73
N SER A 191 21.60 8.20 -9.50
CA SER A 191 22.18 8.73 -8.25
C SER A 191 21.34 8.32 -7.03
N PRO A 192 21.91 8.21 -5.83
CA PRO A 192 21.19 7.81 -4.63
C PRO A 192 20.00 8.70 -4.27
N ASP A 193 19.99 9.93 -4.75
CA ASP A 193 18.94 10.95 -4.54
C ASP A 193 17.99 11.09 -5.75
N PHE A 194 18.11 10.20 -6.74
CA PHE A 194 17.33 10.31 -7.98
C PHE A 194 15.83 10.14 -7.77
N PHE A 195 15.40 9.21 -6.92
CA PHE A 195 14.00 8.95 -6.65
C PHE A 195 13.51 9.68 -5.40
N ASP A 196 12.33 10.29 -5.50
CA ASP A 196 11.63 10.95 -4.39
C ASP A 196 10.74 9.98 -3.62
N LEU A 197 10.24 8.95 -4.32
CA LEU A 197 9.32 7.93 -3.78
C LEU A 197 9.66 6.57 -4.36
N ILE A 198 9.67 5.56 -3.51
CA ILE A 198 9.75 4.15 -3.92
C ILE A 198 8.55 3.42 -3.33
N VAL A 199 7.79 2.76 -4.18
CA VAL A 199 6.65 1.92 -3.78
C VAL A 199 6.95 0.47 -4.12
N ILE A 200 6.82 -0.42 -3.14
CA ILE A 200 7.11 -1.85 -3.30
C ILE A 200 5.84 -2.64 -3.09
N ASP A 201 5.41 -3.33 -4.13
CA ASP A 201 4.28 -4.26 -4.04
C ASP A 201 4.79 -5.66 -3.64
N GLU A 202 4.03 -6.32 -2.75
CA GLU A 202 4.33 -7.65 -2.21
C GLU A 202 5.71 -7.75 -1.53
N CYS A 203 6.06 -6.77 -0.69
CA CYS A 203 7.36 -6.69 -0.01
C CYS A 203 7.66 -7.85 0.97
N HIS A 204 6.72 -8.79 1.16
CA HIS A 204 6.90 -10.00 1.97
C HIS A 204 7.35 -11.21 1.16
N ARG A 205 7.25 -11.18 -0.17
CA ARG A 205 7.51 -12.33 -1.05
C ARG A 205 8.95 -12.38 -1.49
N GLY A 206 9.59 -13.53 -1.23
CA GLY A 206 10.90 -13.87 -1.75
C GLY A 206 11.63 -14.91 -0.89
N SER A 207 12.69 -15.50 -1.46
CA SER A 207 13.72 -16.18 -0.69
C SER A 207 14.51 -15.16 0.13
N ALA A 208 15.33 -15.59 1.10
CA ALA A 208 16.23 -14.68 1.83
C ALA A 208 17.09 -13.81 0.88
N ALA A 209 17.46 -14.34 -0.29
CA ALA A 209 18.18 -13.60 -1.34
C ALA A 209 17.32 -12.51 -2.00
N ALA A 210 16.02 -12.76 -2.25
CA ALA A 210 15.12 -11.75 -2.83
C ALA A 210 14.75 -10.67 -1.81
N ASP A 211 14.64 -11.02 -0.53
CA ASP A 211 14.44 -10.07 0.56
C ASP A 211 15.66 -9.16 0.74
N SER A 212 16.88 -9.68 0.52
CA SER A 212 18.10 -8.86 0.51
C SER A 212 18.17 -7.92 -0.71
N ALA A 213 17.58 -8.33 -1.83
CA ALA A 213 17.65 -7.58 -3.08
C ALA A 213 16.85 -6.27 -3.06
N TRP A 214 15.57 -6.29 -2.65
CA TRP A 214 14.80 -5.05 -2.54
C TRP A 214 15.33 -4.15 -1.43
N ARG A 215 15.86 -4.73 -0.35
CA ARG A 215 16.49 -3.98 0.73
C ARG A 215 17.71 -3.19 0.26
N GLN A 216 18.59 -3.80 -0.55
CA GLN A 216 19.72 -3.10 -1.16
C GLN A 216 19.31 -1.87 -1.98
N ILE A 217 18.20 -1.98 -2.74
CA ILE A 217 17.65 -0.85 -3.49
C ILE A 217 17.19 0.26 -2.54
N LEU A 218 16.45 -0.09 -1.48
CA LEU A 218 15.94 0.87 -0.52
C LEU A 218 17.05 1.55 0.29
N ASP A 219 18.07 0.80 0.68
CA ASP A 219 19.21 1.33 1.41
C ASP A 219 20.03 2.28 0.51
N TYR A 220 20.17 1.96 -0.78
CA TYR A 220 20.82 2.82 -1.75
C TYR A 220 20.06 4.15 -1.95
N PHE A 221 18.75 4.10 -2.05
CA PHE A 221 17.88 5.29 -2.19
C PHE A 221 17.29 5.71 -0.83
N SER A 222 18.10 5.73 0.21
CA SER A 222 17.63 5.99 1.58
C SER A 222 16.98 7.36 1.79
N ALA A 223 17.27 8.34 0.94
CA ALA A 223 16.66 9.66 0.94
C ALA A 223 15.22 9.66 0.42
N ALA A 224 14.81 8.66 -0.37
CA ALA A 224 13.46 8.55 -0.89
C ALA A 224 12.45 8.19 0.21
N THR A 225 11.23 8.69 0.07
CA THR A 225 10.10 8.14 0.81
C THR A 225 9.81 6.72 0.31
N GLN A 226 9.59 5.77 1.21
CA GLN A 226 9.48 4.35 0.90
C GLN A 226 8.17 3.78 1.44
N VAL A 227 7.35 3.23 0.56
CA VAL A 227 6.04 2.66 0.89
C VAL A 227 6.03 1.17 0.52
N GLY A 228 5.91 0.31 1.52
CA GLY A 228 5.74 -1.14 1.32
C GLY A 228 4.26 -1.53 1.38
N LEU A 229 3.81 -2.34 0.43
CA LEU A 229 2.50 -2.97 0.44
C LEU A 229 2.67 -4.49 0.58
N THR A 230 1.90 -5.11 1.45
CA THR A 230 1.95 -6.55 1.66
C THR A 230 0.60 -7.10 2.09
N ALA A 231 0.33 -8.36 1.78
CA ALA A 231 -0.83 -9.07 2.33
C ALA A 231 -0.53 -9.66 3.72
N THR A 232 0.71 -10.12 3.91
CA THR A 232 1.19 -10.77 5.13
C THR A 232 2.57 -10.22 5.45
N PRO A 233 2.72 -9.36 6.47
CA PRO A 233 4.04 -8.91 6.88
C PRO A 233 4.86 -10.13 7.31
N LYS A 234 6.10 -10.18 6.87
CA LYS A 234 7.02 -11.25 7.21
C LYS A 234 7.76 -10.89 8.49
N GLU A 235 7.66 -11.77 9.48
CA GLU A 235 8.27 -11.63 10.79
C GLU A 235 9.10 -12.89 11.07
N THR A 236 10.30 -12.96 10.49
CA THR A 236 11.28 -14.02 10.79
C THR A 236 12.49 -13.42 11.49
N LYS A 237 13.33 -14.27 12.13
CA LYS A 237 14.58 -13.83 12.77
C LYS A 237 15.54 -13.10 11.82
N GLU A 238 15.44 -13.38 10.53
CA GLU A 238 16.35 -12.85 9.50
C GLU A 238 15.78 -11.67 8.72
N VAL A 239 14.43 -11.58 8.61
CA VAL A 239 13.76 -10.56 7.82
C VAL A 239 12.45 -10.15 8.51
N SER A 240 12.36 -8.89 8.89
CA SER A 240 11.14 -8.28 9.40
C SER A 240 10.80 -7.04 8.57
N ASN A 241 9.57 -7.01 8.04
CA ASN A 241 9.06 -5.82 7.38
C ASN A 241 8.80 -4.71 8.40
N ILE A 242 8.39 -5.07 9.61
CA ILE A 242 8.11 -4.13 10.70
C ILE A 242 9.38 -3.44 11.18
N ASP A 243 10.51 -4.16 11.25
CA ASP A 243 11.80 -3.56 11.63
C ASP A 243 12.27 -2.52 10.62
N TYR A 244 11.97 -2.74 9.34
CA TYR A 244 12.38 -1.81 8.29
C TYR A 244 11.45 -0.61 8.14
N PHE A 245 10.15 -0.85 7.98
CA PHE A 245 9.16 0.19 7.69
C PHE A 245 8.52 0.80 8.93
N GLY A 246 8.65 0.15 10.10
CA GLY A 246 7.87 0.44 11.29
C GLY A 246 6.53 -0.29 11.30
N LYS A 247 5.75 -0.07 12.35
CA LYS A 247 4.40 -0.63 12.45
C LYS A 247 3.52 -0.19 11.28
N PRO A 248 2.65 -1.07 10.75
CA PRO A 248 1.73 -0.70 9.69
C PRO A 248 0.87 0.51 10.09
N ILE A 249 0.81 1.51 9.22
CA ILE A 249 -0.08 2.67 9.44
C ILE A 249 -1.55 2.33 9.18
N TYR A 250 -1.78 1.28 8.40
CA TYR A 250 -3.10 0.74 8.12
C TYR A 250 -3.04 -0.76 7.86
N THR A 251 -4.03 -1.48 8.39
CA THR A 251 -4.21 -2.92 8.16
C THR A 251 -5.65 -3.20 7.74
N TYR A 252 -5.81 -3.88 6.62
CA TYR A 252 -7.09 -4.45 6.17
C TYR A 252 -6.92 -5.95 5.97
N SER A 253 -7.38 -6.71 6.96
CA SER A 253 -7.16 -8.14 7.03
C SER A 253 -8.08 -8.93 6.10
N LEU A 254 -7.70 -10.19 5.82
CA LEU A 254 -8.56 -11.13 5.07
C LEU A 254 -9.92 -11.31 5.74
N ARG A 255 -9.94 -11.41 7.08
CA ARG A 255 -11.19 -11.54 7.85
C ARG A 255 -12.09 -10.32 7.65
N GLN A 256 -11.56 -9.12 7.80
CA GLN A 256 -12.32 -7.90 7.54
C GLN A 256 -12.89 -7.88 6.11
N GLY A 257 -12.07 -8.25 5.11
CA GLY A 257 -12.55 -8.29 3.73
C GLY A 257 -13.65 -9.29 3.46
N ILE A 258 -13.70 -10.40 4.21
CA ILE A 258 -14.79 -11.39 4.16
C ILE A 258 -16.02 -10.86 4.90
N ASP A 259 -15.84 -10.33 6.11
CA ASP A 259 -16.92 -9.79 6.94
C ASP A 259 -17.61 -8.61 6.23
N ASP A 260 -16.87 -7.78 5.50
CA ASP A 260 -17.38 -6.67 4.69
C ASP A 260 -17.97 -7.12 3.33
N GLY A 261 -17.88 -8.39 2.96
CA GLY A 261 -18.40 -8.93 1.71
C GLY A 261 -17.57 -8.61 0.46
N PHE A 262 -16.35 -8.06 0.60
CA PHE A 262 -15.46 -7.79 -0.54
C PHE A 262 -14.61 -8.98 -0.96
N LEU A 263 -14.40 -9.93 -0.07
CA LEU A 263 -13.67 -11.16 -0.33
C LEU A 263 -14.55 -12.37 -0.09
N ALA A 264 -14.36 -13.40 -0.91
CA ALA A 264 -15.11 -14.66 -0.73
C ALA A 264 -14.67 -15.39 0.55
N PRO A 265 -15.60 -15.97 1.29
CA PRO A 265 -15.25 -16.85 2.40
C PRO A 265 -14.51 -18.09 1.88
N TYR A 266 -13.63 -18.64 2.71
CA TYR A 266 -12.91 -19.86 2.39
C TYR A 266 -13.16 -20.95 3.42
N LYS A 267 -13.04 -22.21 2.96
CA LYS A 267 -13.04 -23.40 3.82
C LYS A 267 -11.68 -24.08 3.70
N VAL A 268 -11.04 -24.29 4.83
CA VAL A 268 -9.81 -25.05 4.88
C VAL A 268 -10.17 -26.54 5.05
N VAL A 269 -9.73 -27.36 4.11
CA VAL A 269 -9.78 -28.82 4.22
C VAL A 269 -8.35 -29.29 4.40
N ARG A 270 -8.04 -29.82 5.56
CA ARG A 270 -6.77 -30.46 5.82
C ARG A 270 -6.87 -31.91 5.35
N ILE A 271 -5.99 -32.31 4.48
CA ILE A 271 -5.83 -33.69 4.02
C ILE A 271 -4.51 -34.17 4.59
N ASP A 272 -4.56 -35.04 5.57
CA ASP A 272 -3.40 -35.70 6.13
C ASP A 272 -3.15 -36.96 5.31
N ILE A 273 -1.95 -37.12 4.79
CA ILE A 273 -1.52 -38.33 4.06
C ILE A 273 -0.64 -39.15 5.02
N ASP A 274 -0.93 -40.41 5.17
CA ASP A 274 -0.21 -41.31 6.11
C ASP A 274 1.31 -41.20 5.98
N LYS A 275 1.81 -41.05 4.74
CA LYS A 275 3.23 -40.87 4.46
C LYS A 275 3.84 -39.58 4.99
N ASP A 276 3.05 -38.48 5.11
CA ASP A 276 3.52 -37.24 5.66
C ASP A 276 3.57 -37.25 7.19
N LEU A 277 2.66 -38.02 7.81
CA LEU A 277 2.60 -38.24 9.27
C LEU A 277 3.71 -39.15 9.79
N GLU A 278 4.06 -40.21 9.03
CA GLU A 278 5.03 -41.22 9.42
C GLU A 278 6.45 -40.93 8.92
N GLY A 279 6.66 -39.90 8.10
CA GLY A 279 7.96 -39.55 7.53
C GLY A 279 8.43 -40.58 6.50
N TRP A 280 7.71 -40.69 5.39
CA TRP A 280 8.04 -41.63 4.32
C TRP A 280 9.47 -41.43 3.76
N ARG A 281 10.22 -42.51 3.68
CA ARG A 281 11.47 -42.58 2.94
C ARG A 281 11.37 -43.68 1.89
N PRO A 282 11.88 -43.48 0.66
CA PRO A 282 11.91 -44.56 -0.33
C PRO A 282 12.75 -45.71 0.17
N ALA A 283 12.30 -46.94 -0.05
CA ALA A 283 13.12 -48.12 0.18
C ALA A 283 14.20 -48.25 -0.91
N ALA A 284 15.37 -48.81 -0.56
CA ALA A 284 16.44 -49.01 -1.54
C ALA A 284 15.93 -49.84 -2.74
N GLY A 285 16.13 -49.34 -3.96
CA GLY A 285 15.65 -49.95 -5.20
C GLY A 285 14.20 -49.61 -5.58
N GLN A 286 13.52 -48.71 -4.84
CA GLN A 286 12.19 -48.23 -5.22
C GLN A 286 12.28 -47.27 -6.41
N ARG A 287 11.36 -47.42 -7.36
CA ARG A 287 11.33 -46.60 -8.58
C ARG A 287 10.11 -45.68 -8.61
N ASP A 288 10.26 -44.49 -9.22
CA ASP A 288 9.18 -43.58 -9.49
C ASP A 288 8.22 -44.08 -10.58
N LYS A 289 7.14 -43.37 -10.85
CA LYS A 289 6.19 -43.75 -11.91
C LYS A 289 6.76 -43.71 -13.33
N TYR A 290 7.98 -43.22 -13.51
CA TYR A 290 8.68 -43.15 -14.78
C TYR A 290 9.80 -44.19 -14.85
N GLY A 291 9.99 -45.02 -13.80
CA GLY A 291 10.98 -46.10 -13.74
C GLY A 291 12.36 -45.66 -13.22
N ASN A 292 12.55 -44.42 -12.79
CA ASN A 292 13.80 -43.97 -12.21
C ASN A 292 13.89 -44.39 -10.75
N GLU A 293 15.08 -44.76 -10.29
CA GLU A 293 15.35 -45.07 -8.89
C GLU A 293 15.23 -43.78 -8.04
N ILE A 294 14.49 -43.89 -6.93
CA ILE A 294 14.19 -42.73 -6.05
C ILE A 294 15.25 -42.61 -4.96
#